data_1a48901095195e725a3fd41b4c8c0b99
#
_entry.id   1a48901095195e725a3fd41b4c8c0b99
#
_cell.length_a   1.000
_cell.length_b   1.000
_cell.length_c   1.000
_cell.angle_alpha   90.00
_cell.angle_beta   90.00
_cell.angle_gamma   90.00
#
_symmetry.space_group_name_H-M   'P 1'
#
loop_
_entity.id
_entity.type
_entity.pdbx_description
1 polymer ?
#
loop_
_entity_poly.entity_id
_entity_poly.type
_entity_poly.pdbx_seq_one_letter_code
_entity_poly.pdbx_strand_id
1 'polypeptide(L)'
;MKAASERTFEKVGPGDGARLCAVARSDVADVERAVAAARRAQPGWAARTAVERGRLVRDIAQGLDERREEAAELVAAETGKSRDLALGEVDAAVEMGFFVAGEGRRLYGRTTTSGMPNRTVMVVRRPVGVAALIVSFNTPLPNYAWKTFPAVLCGDASVLKPSEHTPLSAALFAQLCNDVLPPGVLNVVHGLGGEAGPPLVEHADVDLVSFTGSAEAGRWINEHAGRRLAKVCLELGGKNALVVCDDADLDRAVEWSLASAFSNAGQRCAAASRLVVFDAVYGEFRDRLVEGARRYDAGPVISKESLERILLALEEAKVLTGGERLDRAGWWLSPTVVEDVPADADLSCTELFGPVTILYRVRDLDEAIALVNDSPYGLTSAIHTASLHRAMRFADAAETGVVVVNGGTHGSEPHMGFGGVKQSGTGWREAGVEALDVYSEWKYVNIIADPART
;
A
#
# COMPACT_ATOMS: atom_id res chain seq x y z
N MET A 1 -9.56 23.28 3.34
CA MET A 1 -11.00 23.04 3.02
C MET A 1 -11.82 23.01 4.30
N LYS A 2 -13.07 23.44 4.27
CA LYS A 2 -14.00 23.30 5.40
C LYS A 2 -15.03 22.23 5.05
N ALA A 3 -15.39 21.37 6.01
CA ALA A 3 -16.52 20.46 5.85
C ALA A 3 -17.84 21.23 5.75
N ALA A 4 -18.85 20.67 5.07
CA ALA A 4 -20.19 21.26 4.98
C ALA A 4 -20.82 21.44 6.36
N SER A 5 -20.54 20.50 7.27
CA SER A 5 -21.00 20.50 8.66
C SER A 5 -20.21 21.45 9.57
N GLU A 6 -19.14 22.09 9.09
CA GLU A 6 -18.14 22.85 9.87
C GLU A 6 -17.45 22.03 11.00
N ARG A 7 -17.73 20.72 11.11
CA ARG A 7 -17.11 19.85 12.10
C ARG A 7 -15.63 19.61 11.77
N THR A 8 -14.83 19.47 12.83
CA THR A 8 -13.40 19.13 12.74
C THR A 8 -13.05 18.00 13.70
N PHE A 9 -11.91 17.38 13.47
CA PHE A 9 -11.23 16.54 14.44
C PHE A 9 -9.78 17.00 14.58
N GLU A 10 -9.14 16.64 15.67
CA GLU A 10 -7.74 17.02 15.91
C GLU A 10 -6.78 15.95 15.42
N LYS A 11 -5.73 16.37 14.72
CA LYS A 11 -4.57 15.55 14.43
C LYS A 11 -3.49 15.85 15.45
N VAL A 12 -2.98 14.79 16.08
CA VAL A 12 -1.82 14.85 16.99
C VAL A 12 -0.64 14.10 16.40
N GLY A 13 0.59 14.53 16.72
CA GLY A 13 1.83 13.84 16.36
C GLY A 13 2.00 12.58 17.21
N PRO A 14 2.30 11.41 16.65
CA PRO A 14 2.43 10.17 17.42
C PRO A 14 3.71 10.13 18.28
N GLY A 15 4.71 10.94 17.92
CA GLY A 15 5.99 10.97 18.61
C GLY A 15 5.96 11.63 19.98
N ASP A 16 5.09 12.62 20.17
CA ASP A 16 5.01 13.42 21.41
C ASP A 16 3.57 13.67 21.90
N GLY A 17 2.56 13.29 21.11
CA GLY A 17 1.16 13.55 21.40
C GLY A 17 0.75 15.01 21.22
N ALA A 18 1.63 15.88 20.68
CA ALA A 18 1.34 17.29 20.48
C ALA A 18 0.30 17.50 19.35
N ARG A 19 -0.55 18.51 19.53
CA ARG A 19 -1.53 18.90 18.51
C ARG A 19 -0.83 19.50 17.29
N LEU A 20 -1.09 18.94 16.11
CA LEU A 20 -0.57 19.45 14.84
C LEU A 20 -1.57 20.41 14.16
N CYS A 21 -2.81 19.98 13.98
CA CYS A 21 -3.85 20.79 13.31
C CYS A 21 -5.27 20.31 13.62
N ALA A 22 -6.25 21.13 13.26
CA ALA A 22 -7.65 20.73 13.14
C ALA A 22 -7.96 20.39 11.68
N VAL A 23 -8.61 19.26 11.47
CA VAL A 23 -8.90 18.68 10.15
C VAL A 23 -10.41 18.69 9.91
N ALA A 24 -10.83 18.98 8.69
CA ALA A 24 -12.24 18.90 8.31
C ALA A 24 -12.80 17.48 8.50
N ARG A 25 -13.93 17.35 9.20
CA ARG A 25 -14.63 16.09 9.40
C ARG A 25 -15.80 16.02 8.43
N SER A 26 -15.49 15.59 7.20
CA SER A 26 -16.44 15.49 6.11
C SER A 26 -17.50 14.41 6.35
N ASP A 27 -18.66 14.65 5.79
CA ASP A 27 -19.80 13.74 5.83
C ASP A 27 -20.32 13.42 4.42
N VAL A 28 -21.51 12.83 4.33
CA VAL A 28 -22.17 12.44 3.07
C VAL A 28 -22.26 13.62 2.10
N ALA A 29 -22.60 14.82 2.57
CA ALA A 29 -22.78 16.00 1.69
C ALA A 29 -21.44 16.44 1.05
N ASP A 30 -20.33 16.27 1.76
CA ASP A 30 -19.00 16.55 1.22
C ASP A 30 -18.60 15.52 0.16
N VAL A 31 -18.90 14.24 0.40
CA VAL A 31 -18.67 13.15 -0.54
C VAL A 31 -19.47 13.35 -1.82
N GLU A 32 -20.78 13.64 -1.71
CA GLU A 32 -21.66 13.95 -2.84
C GLU A 32 -21.09 15.08 -3.71
N ARG A 33 -20.64 16.18 -3.10
CA ARG A 33 -20.05 17.29 -3.83
C ARG A 33 -18.75 16.91 -4.54
N ALA A 34 -17.90 16.13 -3.88
CA ALA A 34 -16.63 15.68 -4.45
C ALA A 34 -16.84 14.74 -5.63
N VAL A 35 -17.73 13.74 -5.49
CA VAL A 35 -18.06 12.81 -6.56
C VAL A 35 -18.74 13.51 -7.73
N ALA A 36 -19.70 14.40 -7.46
CA ALA A 36 -20.35 15.19 -8.51
C ALA A 36 -19.34 16.07 -9.28
N ALA A 37 -18.33 16.64 -8.59
CA ALA A 37 -17.27 17.41 -9.26
C ALA A 37 -16.39 16.49 -10.13
N ALA A 38 -16.01 15.32 -9.65
CA ALA A 38 -15.26 14.31 -10.42
C ALA A 38 -16.04 13.87 -11.66
N ARG A 39 -17.33 13.54 -11.50
CA ARG A 39 -18.19 13.09 -12.60
C ARG A 39 -18.33 14.16 -13.70
N ARG A 40 -18.44 15.43 -13.33
CA ARG A 40 -18.47 16.53 -14.31
C ARG A 40 -17.14 16.73 -15.05
N ALA A 41 -16.01 16.57 -14.36
CA ALA A 41 -14.68 16.80 -14.93
C ALA A 41 -14.22 15.64 -15.84
N GLN A 42 -14.63 14.42 -15.53
CA GLN A 42 -14.11 13.19 -16.12
C GLN A 42 -14.20 13.14 -17.66
N PRO A 43 -15.32 13.48 -18.33
CA PRO A 43 -15.39 13.39 -19.80
C PRO A 43 -14.40 14.32 -20.50
N GLY A 44 -14.24 15.57 -20.01
CA GLY A 44 -13.28 16.52 -20.55
C GLY A 44 -11.82 16.10 -20.30
N TRP A 45 -11.57 15.45 -19.16
CA TRP A 45 -10.26 14.87 -18.82
C TRP A 45 -9.94 13.66 -19.72
N ALA A 46 -10.87 12.73 -19.88
CA ALA A 46 -10.72 11.55 -20.72
C ALA A 46 -10.49 11.88 -22.20
N ALA A 47 -11.03 13.01 -22.67
CA ALA A 47 -10.85 13.48 -24.06
C ALA A 47 -9.43 13.96 -24.37
N ARG A 48 -8.62 14.29 -23.36
CA ARG A 48 -7.19 14.62 -23.57
C ARG A 48 -6.41 13.39 -23.96
N THR A 49 -5.34 13.56 -24.71
CA THR A 49 -4.45 12.43 -25.04
C THR A 49 -3.72 11.90 -23.79
N ALA A 50 -3.42 10.61 -23.75
CA ALA A 50 -2.63 10.04 -22.65
C ALA A 50 -1.24 10.71 -22.52
N VAL A 51 -0.68 11.20 -23.63
CA VAL A 51 0.60 11.93 -23.64
C VAL A 51 0.48 13.28 -22.90
N GLU A 52 -0.63 14.01 -23.11
CA GLU A 52 -0.88 15.26 -22.37
C GLU A 52 -1.09 15.01 -20.88
N ARG A 53 -1.89 13.98 -20.54
CA ARG A 53 -2.10 13.58 -19.15
C ARG A 53 -0.79 13.18 -18.48
N GLY A 54 0.06 12.39 -19.17
CA GLY A 54 1.38 12.00 -18.66
C GLY A 54 2.33 13.20 -18.43
N ARG A 55 2.26 14.25 -19.26
CA ARG A 55 3.04 15.49 -19.02
C ARG A 55 2.60 16.16 -17.72
N LEU A 56 1.30 16.25 -17.46
CA LEU A 56 0.79 16.84 -16.24
C LEU A 56 1.13 16.00 -15.00
N VAL A 57 1.11 14.65 -15.10
CA VAL A 57 1.61 13.77 -14.03
C VAL A 57 3.09 14.05 -13.72
N ARG A 58 3.93 14.21 -14.77
CA ARG A 58 5.34 14.58 -14.59
C ARG A 58 5.49 15.92 -13.89
N ASP A 59 4.69 16.91 -14.27
CA ASP A 59 4.77 18.26 -13.70
C ASP A 59 4.37 18.26 -12.22
N ILE A 60 3.41 17.39 -11.80
CA ILE A 60 3.09 17.15 -10.39
C ILE A 60 4.26 16.49 -9.65
N ALA A 61 4.87 15.45 -10.23
CA ALA A 61 6.03 14.77 -9.64
C ALA A 61 7.21 15.73 -9.45
N GLN A 62 7.49 16.57 -10.42
CA GLN A 62 8.51 17.60 -10.31
C GLN A 62 8.17 18.62 -9.22
N GLY A 63 6.94 19.08 -9.11
CA GLY A 63 6.51 19.98 -8.05
C GLY A 63 6.64 19.35 -6.65
N LEU A 64 6.45 18.02 -6.53
CA LEU A 64 6.69 17.30 -5.30
C LEU A 64 8.20 17.23 -4.97
N ASP A 65 9.05 16.98 -5.96
CA ASP A 65 10.51 16.98 -5.81
C ASP A 65 11.04 18.35 -5.37
N GLU A 66 10.55 19.43 -5.98
CA GLU A 66 10.90 20.82 -5.60
C GLU A 66 10.49 21.16 -4.15
N ARG A 67 9.45 20.53 -3.61
CA ARG A 67 8.99 20.67 -2.21
C ARG A 67 9.34 19.46 -1.32
N ARG A 68 10.38 18.71 -1.69
CA ARG A 68 10.79 17.45 -1.08
C ARG A 68 11.00 17.55 0.43
N GLU A 69 11.71 18.57 0.88
CA GLU A 69 12.00 18.78 2.30
C GLU A 69 10.73 19.09 3.10
N GLU A 70 9.89 19.97 2.60
CA GLU A 70 8.61 20.29 3.24
C GLU A 70 7.69 19.06 3.31
N ALA A 71 7.61 18.29 2.23
CA ALA A 71 6.82 17.06 2.19
C ALA A 71 7.30 16.05 3.22
N ALA A 72 8.62 15.87 3.35
CA ALA A 72 9.23 14.97 4.34
C ALA A 72 8.97 15.44 5.79
N GLU A 73 9.05 16.73 6.07
CA GLU A 73 8.73 17.29 7.39
C GLU A 73 7.27 17.02 7.78
N LEU A 74 6.33 17.21 6.86
CA LEU A 74 4.92 16.91 7.11
C LEU A 74 4.69 15.42 7.38
N VAL A 75 5.28 14.54 6.56
CA VAL A 75 5.19 13.09 6.75
C VAL A 75 5.78 12.67 8.09
N ALA A 76 6.96 13.17 8.45
CA ALA A 76 7.59 12.88 9.73
C ALA A 76 6.74 13.35 10.93
N ALA A 77 6.19 14.56 10.87
CA ALA A 77 5.32 15.09 11.93
C ALA A 77 4.03 14.27 12.10
N GLU A 78 3.40 13.85 11.00
CA GLU A 78 2.13 13.11 11.03
C GLU A 78 2.27 11.66 11.47
N THR A 79 3.39 11.03 11.13
CA THR A 79 3.58 9.58 11.29
C THR A 79 4.61 9.21 12.35
N GLY A 80 5.42 10.17 12.79
CA GLY A 80 6.47 9.97 13.78
C GLY A 80 7.72 9.24 13.28
N LYS A 81 7.80 8.93 11.98
CA LYS A 81 8.99 8.30 11.40
C LYS A 81 10.17 9.29 11.33
N SER A 82 11.38 8.76 11.21
CA SER A 82 12.56 9.60 11.04
C SER A 82 12.49 10.43 9.75
N ARG A 83 13.21 11.55 9.73
CA ARG A 83 13.30 12.41 8.54
C ARG A 83 13.84 11.65 7.32
N ASP A 84 14.81 10.77 7.51
CA ASP A 84 15.39 9.99 6.40
C ASP A 84 14.39 9.00 5.80
N LEU A 85 13.58 8.33 6.63
CA LEU A 85 12.49 7.49 6.15
C LEU A 85 11.42 8.31 5.42
N ALA A 86 11.12 9.50 5.92
CA ALA A 86 10.16 10.39 5.27
C ALA A 86 10.68 10.90 3.91
N LEU A 87 11.96 11.27 3.81
CA LEU A 87 12.60 11.64 2.55
C LEU A 87 12.56 10.49 1.53
N GLY A 88 12.87 9.27 1.96
CA GLY A 88 12.76 8.09 1.09
C GLY A 88 11.35 7.84 0.55
N GLU A 89 10.31 8.20 1.33
CA GLU A 89 8.93 8.14 0.84
C GLU A 89 8.61 9.22 -0.20
N VAL A 90 9.11 10.43 -0.02
CA VAL A 90 8.96 11.48 -1.03
C VAL A 90 9.63 11.05 -2.33
N ASP A 91 10.87 10.53 -2.25
CA ASP A 91 11.60 10.03 -3.41
C ASP A 91 10.82 8.93 -4.14
N ALA A 92 10.26 7.96 -3.40
CA ALA A 92 9.45 6.89 -3.99
C ALA A 92 8.18 7.40 -4.68
N ALA A 93 7.54 8.44 -4.14
CA ALA A 93 6.38 9.06 -4.76
C ALA A 93 6.74 9.86 -6.02
N VAL A 94 7.87 10.57 -6.01
CA VAL A 94 8.42 11.31 -7.16
C VAL A 94 8.76 10.34 -8.29
N GLU A 95 9.53 9.29 -8.01
CA GLU A 95 9.92 8.27 -8.98
C GLU A 95 8.69 7.57 -9.59
N MET A 96 7.68 7.28 -8.78
CA MET A 96 6.41 6.76 -9.28
C MET A 96 5.74 7.70 -10.27
N GLY A 97 5.76 9.00 -9.99
CA GLY A 97 5.21 10.02 -10.89
C GLY A 97 5.95 10.07 -12.22
N PHE A 98 7.28 10.04 -12.22
CA PHE A 98 8.08 10.00 -13.45
C PHE A 98 7.86 8.71 -14.23
N PHE A 99 7.80 7.56 -13.56
CA PHE A 99 7.50 6.28 -14.20
C PHE A 99 6.13 6.32 -14.91
N VAL A 100 5.06 6.66 -14.18
CA VAL A 100 3.70 6.71 -14.72
C VAL A 100 3.57 7.73 -15.83
N ALA A 101 4.22 8.91 -15.72
CA ALA A 101 4.22 9.93 -16.78
C ALA A 101 4.77 9.36 -18.10
N GLY A 102 5.80 8.51 -18.03
CA GLY A 102 6.37 7.82 -19.19
C GLY A 102 5.40 6.86 -19.86
N GLU A 103 4.46 6.27 -19.12
CA GLU A 103 3.45 5.34 -19.65
C GLU A 103 2.40 6.03 -20.53
N GLY A 104 2.31 7.35 -20.53
CA GLY A 104 1.46 8.10 -21.44
C GLY A 104 1.72 7.83 -22.93
N ARG A 105 2.94 7.40 -23.28
CA ARG A 105 3.29 6.96 -24.65
C ARG A 105 3.26 5.44 -24.81
N ARG A 106 3.09 4.68 -23.73
CA ARG A 106 3.08 3.20 -23.68
C ARG A 106 1.74 2.64 -23.22
N LEU A 107 0.69 3.44 -23.22
CA LEU A 107 -0.68 2.97 -22.94
C LEU A 107 -1.21 2.17 -24.13
N TYR A 108 -0.57 1.01 -24.37
CA TYR A 108 -0.81 0.18 -25.54
C TYR A 108 -2.18 -0.52 -25.51
N GLY A 109 -2.74 -0.64 -26.72
CA GLY A 109 -3.80 -1.60 -27.06
C GLY A 109 -3.22 -2.85 -27.72
N ARG A 110 -4.09 -3.62 -28.34
CA ARG A 110 -3.74 -4.86 -29.08
C ARG A 110 -4.47 -4.87 -30.43
N THR A 111 -3.88 -5.55 -31.39
CA THR A 111 -4.56 -5.95 -32.62
C THR A 111 -4.51 -7.47 -32.71
N THR A 112 -5.53 -8.08 -33.32
CA THR A 112 -5.55 -9.53 -33.53
C THR A 112 -6.17 -9.87 -34.89
N THR A 113 -5.87 -11.04 -35.40
CA THR A 113 -6.45 -11.59 -36.63
C THR A 113 -7.89 -12.01 -36.39
N SER A 114 -8.65 -12.13 -37.49
CA SER A 114 -10.03 -12.63 -37.51
C SER A 114 -10.14 -13.80 -38.47
N GLY A 115 -10.98 -14.79 -38.14
CA GLY A 115 -11.40 -15.84 -39.05
C GLY A 115 -12.38 -15.37 -40.14
N MET A 116 -12.90 -14.13 -40.01
CA MET A 116 -13.77 -13.50 -41.02
C MET A 116 -12.94 -12.65 -41.99
N PRO A 117 -13.13 -12.73 -43.31
CA PRO A 117 -12.46 -11.86 -44.26
C PRO A 117 -12.87 -10.38 -44.03
N ASN A 118 -11.98 -9.47 -44.38
CA ASN A 118 -12.21 -8.03 -44.31
C ASN A 118 -12.53 -7.49 -42.90
N ARG A 119 -12.16 -8.22 -41.84
CA ARG A 119 -12.37 -7.82 -40.45
C ARG A 119 -11.06 -7.53 -39.77
N THR A 120 -10.93 -6.28 -39.27
CA THR A 120 -9.86 -5.85 -38.39
C THR A 120 -10.37 -5.78 -36.96
N VAL A 121 -9.62 -6.33 -36.01
CA VAL A 121 -9.97 -6.30 -34.59
C VAL A 121 -8.90 -5.50 -33.84
N MET A 122 -9.35 -4.49 -33.13
CA MET A 122 -8.50 -3.69 -32.23
C MET A 122 -9.05 -3.79 -30.80
N VAL A 123 -8.15 -3.80 -29.83
CA VAL A 123 -8.47 -3.70 -28.41
C VAL A 123 -7.79 -2.45 -27.88
N VAL A 124 -8.57 -1.55 -27.34
CA VAL A 124 -8.10 -0.27 -26.82
C VAL A 124 -8.46 -0.10 -25.35
N ARG A 125 -7.63 0.62 -24.61
CA ARG A 125 -7.92 1.00 -23.23
C ARG A 125 -8.88 2.19 -23.19
N ARG A 126 -9.79 2.17 -22.25
CA ARG A 126 -10.71 3.26 -21.91
C ARG A 126 -10.61 3.52 -20.42
N PRO A 127 -10.76 4.77 -19.95
CA PRO A 127 -10.85 5.05 -18.52
C PRO A 127 -12.03 4.30 -17.90
N VAL A 128 -11.89 3.94 -16.63
CA VAL A 128 -12.99 3.35 -15.85
C VAL A 128 -14.05 4.41 -15.59
N GLY A 129 -13.66 5.64 -15.24
CA GLY A 129 -14.56 6.76 -15.01
C GLY A 129 -14.22 7.58 -13.78
N VAL A 130 -15.00 7.43 -12.69
CA VAL A 130 -14.72 8.06 -11.40
C VAL A 130 -14.18 7.03 -10.43
N ALA A 131 -12.98 7.28 -9.90
CA ALA A 131 -12.29 6.41 -8.96
C ALA A 131 -12.32 6.98 -7.52
N ALA A 132 -12.80 6.18 -6.57
CA ALA A 132 -12.58 6.40 -5.15
C ALA A 132 -11.22 5.82 -4.75
N LEU A 133 -10.32 6.67 -4.28
CA LEU A 133 -8.97 6.31 -3.84
C LEU A 133 -8.90 6.44 -2.32
N ILE A 134 -8.92 5.33 -1.61
CA ILE A 134 -8.92 5.29 -0.14
C ILE A 134 -7.61 4.69 0.33
N VAL A 135 -6.84 5.42 1.13
CA VAL A 135 -5.45 5.06 1.42
C VAL A 135 -5.14 4.99 2.92
N SER A 136 -4.14 4.18 3.25
CA SER A 136 -3.60 4.00 4.58
C SER A 136 -2.62 5.12 4.96
N PHE A 137 -2.24 5.18 6.24
CA PHE A 137 -1.37 6.20 6.84
C PHE A 137 0.13 5.86 6.79
N ASN A 138 0.48 4.60 6.57
CA ASN A 138 1.82 4.09 6.87
C ASN A 138 2.92 4.58 5.90
N THR A 139 2.57 4.81 4.65
CA THR A 139 3.42 5.41 3.61
C THR A 139 2.57 6.38 2.78
N PRO A 140 2.20 7.56 3.33
CA PRO A 140 1.16 8.40 2.75
C PRO A 140 1.46 8.83 1.31
N LEU A 141 2.59 9.45 1.05
CA LEU A 141 2.91 9.98 -0.28
C LEU A 141 3.03 8.90 -1.36
N PRO A 142 3.72 7.76 -1.14
CA PRO A 142 3.68 6.64 -2.07
C PRO A 142 2.25 6.12 -2.34
N ASN A 143 1.43 5.98 -1.30
CA ASN A 143 0.04 5.53 -1.46
C ASN A 143 -0.80 6.50 -2.30
N TYR A 144 -0.62 7.82 -2.13
CA TYR A 144 -1.28 8.81 -2.99
C TYR A 144 -0.81 8.69 -4.43
N ALA A 145 0.50 8.56 -4.65
CA ALA A 145 1.12 8.46 -5.98
C ALA A 145 0.70 7.17 -6.71
N TRP A 146 0.74 6.01 -6.03
CA TRP A 146 0.39 4.71 -6.61
C TRP A 146 -1.05 4.63 -7.12
N LYS A 147 -1.95 5.38 -6.49
CA LYS A 147 -3.36 5.39 -6.90
C LYS A 147 -3.71 6.55 -7.81
N THR A 148 -3.27 7.77 -7.48
CA THR A 148 -3.66 8.98 -8.21
C THR A 148 -3.01 9.04 -9.59
N PHE A 149 -1.72 8.77 -9.71
CA PHE A 149 -1.02 8.96 -10.99
C PHE A 149 -1.52 8.01 -12.09
N PRO A 150 -1.67 6.67 -11.86
CA PRO A 150 -2.23 5.81 -12.90
C PRO A 150 -3.71 6.12 -13.20
N ALA A 151 -4.53 6.49 -12.21
CA ALA A 151 -5.91 6.91 -12.44
C ALA A 151 -5.97 8.13 -13.38
N VAL A 152 -5.21 9.18 -13.04
CA VAL A 152 -5.11 10.41 -13.84
C VAL A 152 -4.58 10.10 -15.23
N LEU A 153 -3.54 9.27 -15.37
CA LEU A 153 -2.97 8.89 -16.66
C LEU A 153 -3.99 8.13 -17.52
N CYS A 154 -4.74 7.20 -16.96
CA CYS A 154 -5.76 6.43 -17.68
C CYS A 154 -6.95 7.28 -18.11
N GLY A 155 -7.16 8.45 -17.50
CA GLY A 155 -8.22 9.40 -17.86
C GLY A 155 -9.40 9.38 -16.91
N ASP A 156 -9.22 8.82 -15.71
CA ASP A 156 -10.20 8.85 -14.64
C ASP A 156 -10.16 10.19 -13.92
N ALA A 157 -11.29 10.60 -13.36
CA ALA A 157 -11.34 11.60 -12.31
C ALA A 157 -11.48 10.89 -10.95
N SER A 158 -10.94 11.49 -9.89
CA SER A 158 -10.77 10.78 -8.63
C SER A 158 -11.25 11.58 -7.43
N VAL A 159 -11.72 10.83 -6.42
CA VAL A 159 -11.93 11.33 -5.06
C VAL A 159 -10.98 10.59 -4.14
N LEU A 160 -9.96 11.29 -3.64
CA LEU A 160 -8.98 10.78 -2.70
C LEU A 160 -9.49 10.98 -1.27
N LYS A 161 -9.63 9.88 -0.53
CA LYS A 161 -9.83 9.90 0.92
C LYS A 161 -8.55 9.44 1.61
N PRO A 162 -7.72 10.37 2.11
CA PRO A 162 -6.56 10.02 2.90
C PRO A 162 -6.97 9.45 4.25
N SER A 163 -6.04 8.78 4.93
CA SER A 163 -6.21 8.43 6.33
C SER A 163 -6.39 9.69 7.19
N GLU A 164 -7.18 9.60 8.23
CA GLU A 164 -7.31 10.64 9.26
C GLU A 164 -5.99 10.96 9.97
N HIS A 165 -5.03 10.04 9.88
CA HIS A 165 -3.71 10.20 10.48
C HIS A 165 -2.73 10.99 9.61
N THR A 166 -3.02 11.23 8.32
CA THR A 166 -2.09 11.89 7.39
C THR A 166 -2.74 13.00 6.57
N PRO A 167 -3.40 13.98 7.22
CA PRO A 167 -4.13 15.05 6.54
C PRO A 167 -3.22 16.13 5.94
N LEU A 168 -2.04 16.41 6.52
CA LEU A 168 -1.16 17.50 6.09
C LEU A 168 -0.44 17.14 4.79
N SER A 169 0.18 15.96 4.73
CA SER A 169 0.80 15.45 3.50
C SER A 169 -0.20 15.29 2.37
N ALA A 170 -1.45 14.89 2.70
CA ALA A 170 -2.54 14.84 1.72
C ALA A 170 -2.94 16.23 1.21
N ALA A 171 -2.96 17.24 2.07
CA ALA A 171 -3.26 18.62 1.68
C ALA A 171 -2.18 19.18 0.74
N LEU A 172 -0.90 18.93 1.04
CA LEU A 172 0.21 19.28 0.17
C LEU A 172 0.10 18.59 -1.20
N PHE A 173 -0.09 17.28 -1.22
CA PHE A 173 -0.25 16.51 -2.45
C PHE A 173 -1.45 17.00 -3.29
N ALA A 174 -2.58 17.26 -2.63
CA ALA A 174 -3.77 17.82 -3.28
C ALA A 174 -3.52 19.20 -3.88
N GLN A 175 -2.78 20.07 -3.18
CA GLN A 175 -2.40 21.38 -3.71
C GLN A 175 -1.57 21.22 -4.99
N LEU A 176 -0.49 20.44 -4.96
CA LEU A 176 0.36 20.19 -6.13
C LEU A 176 -0.43 19.64 -7.33
N CYS A 177 -1.35 18.71 -7.08
CA CYS A 177 -2.22 18.19 -8.13
C CYS A 177 -3.16 19.26 -8.68
N ASN A 178 -3.79 20.07 -7.83
CA ASN A 178 -4.77 21.09 -8.27
C ASN A 178 -4.14 22.29 -8.92
N ASP A 179 -2.85 22.57 -8.67
CA ASP A 179 -2.10 23.63 -9.39
C ASP A 179 -1.83 23.24 -10.86
N VAL A 180 -1.87 21.93 -11.17
CA VAL A 180 -1.55 21.38 -12.49
C VAL A 180 -2.78 20.84 -13.23
N LEU A 181 -3.65 20.12 -12.52
CA LEU A 181 -4.82 19.44 -13.10
C LEU A 181 -6.02 20.38 -13.24
N PRO A 182 -6.88 20.17 -14.23
CA PRO A 182 -8.15 20.88 -14.30
C PRO A 182 -9.01 20.65 -13.05
N PRO A 183 -9.79 21.64 -12.61
CA PRO A 183 -10.68 21.52 -11.47
C PRO A 183 -11.60 20.29 -11.56
N GLY A 184 -11.66 19.51 -10.49
CA GLY A 184 -12.51 18.32 -10.36
C GLY A 184 -11.85 17.03 -10.84
N VAL A 185 -10.68 17.05 -11.49
CA VAL A 185 -9.97 15.80 -11.86
C VAL A 185 -9.47 15.07 -10.61
N LEU A 186 -8.95 15.80 -9.62
CA LEU A 186 -8.69 15.25 -8.29
C LEU A 186 -9.45 16.07 -7.24
N ASN A 187 -10.20 15.38 -6.40
CA ASN A 187 -10.92 15.94 -5.26
C ASN A 187 -10.44 15.23 -3.99
N VAL A 188 -10.32 15.92 -2.87
CA VAL A 188 -9.90 15.32 -1.60
C VAL A 188 -10.99 15.48 -0.56
N VAL A 189 -11.32 14.39 0.12
CA VAL A 189 -12.30 14.35 1.22
C VAL A 189 -11.59 13.89 2.48
N HIS A 190 -11.31 14.83 3.38
CA HIS A 190 -10.81 14.50 4.72
C HIS A 190 -11.98 14.03 5.60
N GLY A 191 -11.68 13.18 6.58
CA GLY A 191 -12.69 12.69 7.53
C GLY A 191 -12.28 11.35 8.12
N LEU A 192 -13.01 10.92 9.14
CA LEU A 192 -12.80 9.62 9.75
C LEU A 192 -13.16 8.49 8.77
N GLY A 193 -12.42 7.39 8.83
CA GLY A 193 -12.62 6.23 7.94
C GLY A 193 -14.05 5.73 7.91
N GLY A 194 -14.66 5.56 9.08
CA GLY A 194 -16.04 5.08 9.23
C GLY A 194 -17.15 6.09 8.87
N GLU A 195 -16.83 7.37 8.65
CA GLU A 195 -17.84 8.41 8.33
C GLU A 195 -17.82 8.80 6.86
N ALA A 196 -16.64 9.09 6.30
CA ALA A 196 -16.49 9.50 4.91
C ALA A 196 -16.26 8.33 3.95
N GLY A 197 -15.78 7.19 4.44
CA GLY A 197 -15.52 5.99 3.64
C GLY A 197 -16.78 5.34 3.08
N PRO A 198 -17.76 4.96 3.93
CA PRO A 198 -18.97 4.28 3.47
C PRO A 198 -19.73 5.02 2.37
N PRO A 199 -20.09 6.32 2.52
CA PRO A 199 -20.81 7.03 1.46
C PRO A 199 -20.00 7.14 0.16
N LEU A 200 -18.66 7.17 0.23
CA LEU A 200 -17.81 7.17 -0.97
C LEU A 200 -17.82 5.82 -1.68
N VAL A 201 -17.73 4.71 -0.92
CA VAL A 201 -17.78 3.34 -1.45
C VAL A 201 -19.13 3.00 -2.07
N GLU A 202 -20.22 3.44 -1.44
CA GLU A 202 -21.60 3.13 -1.85
C GLU A 202 -22.13 4.09 -2.92
N HIS A 203 -21.42 5.17 -3.25
CA HIS A 203 -21.89 6.19 -4.18
C HIS A 203 -22.12 5.65 -5.59
N ALA A 204 -23.30 5.86 -6.15
CA ALA A 204 -23.71 5.31 -7.45
C ALA A 204 -22.81 5.75 -8.61
N ASP A 205 -22.29 6.97 -8.55
CA ASP A 205 -21.41 7.56 -9.57
C ASP A 205 -19.91 7.26 -9.38
N VAL A 206 -19.53 6.34 -8.48
CA VAL A 206 -18.17 5.85 -8.35
C VAL A 206 -18.05 4.54 -9.10
N ASP A 207 -17.22 4.47 -10.12
CA ASP A 207 -17.07 3.30 -11.01
C ASP A 207 -16.00 2.32 -10.49
N LEU A 208 -15.01 2.82 -9.75
CA LEU A 208 -13.90 2.05 -9.19
C LEU A 208 -13.65 2.45 -7.73
N VAL A 209 -13.45 1.47 -6.88
CA VAL A 209 -12.89 1.67 -5.52
C VAL A 209 -11.51 1.03 -5.46
N SER A 210 -10.47 1.84 -5.26
CA SER A 210 -9.11 1.38 -4.96
C SER A 210 -8.80 1.69 -3.50
N PHE A 211 -8.54 0.66 -2.72
CA PHE A 211 -8.38 0.72 -1.27
C PHE A 211 -7.08 0.08 -0.81
N THR A 212 -6.37 0.76 0.09
CA THR A 212 -5.26 0.19 0.86
C THR A 212 -5.57 0.33 2.35
N GLY A 213 -5.60 -0.80 3.07
CA GLY A 213 -5.91 -0.82 4.50
C GLY A 213 -6.12 -2.22 5.08
N SER A 214 -6.92 -2.33 6.14
CA SER A 214 -7.15 -3.61 6.82
C SER A 214 -7.99 -4.59 5.99
N ALA A 215 -7.77 -5.89 6.20
CA ALA A 215 -8.56 -6.94 5.55
C ALA A 215 -10.05 -6.88 5.93
N GLU A 216 -10.38 -6.44 7.15
CA GLU A 216 -11.75 -6.25 7.59
C GLU A 216 -12.48 -5.18 6.77
N ALA A 217 -11.89 -3.98 6.66
CA ALA A 217 -12.43 -2.90 5.86
C ALA A 217 -12.49 -3.28 4.37
N GLY A 218 -11.47 -3.99 3.87
CA GLY A 218 -11.42 -4.48 2.50
C GLY A 218 -12.57 -5.44 2.17
N ARG A 219 -12.90 -6.39 3.05
CA ARG A 219 -14.06 -7.28 2.87
C ARG A 219 -15.37 -6.50 2.83
N TRP A 220 -15.55 -5.54 3.74
CA TRP A 220 -16.71 -4.67 3.75
C TRP A 220 -16.84 -3.88 2.44
N ILE A 221 -15.74 -3.27 1.97
CA ILE A 221 -15.71 -2.51 0.71
C ILE A 221 -16.06 -3.41 -0.48
N ASN A 222 -15.47 -4.61 -0.55
CA ASN A 222 -15.72 -5.55 -1.65
C ASN A 222 -17.20 -5.95 -1.72
N GLU A 223 -17.83 -6.20 -0.58
CA GLU A 223 -19.24 -6.52 -0.49
C GLU A 223 -20.11 -5.34 -0.98
N HIS A 224 -19.88 -4.13 -0.46
CA HIS A 224 -20.76 -2.98 -0.72
C HIS A 224 -20.57 -2.42 -2.13
N ALA A 225 -19.35 -2.27 -2.61
CA ALA A 225 -19.08 -1.88 -3.99
C ALA A 225 -19.53 -2.94 -4.99
N GLY A 226 -19.37 -4.23 -4.65
CA GLY A 226 -19.80 -5.36 -5.50
C GLY A 226 -21.32 -5.41 -5.75
N ARG A 227 -22.14 -4.94 -4.81
CA ARG A 227 -23.61 -4.89 -4.98
C ARG A 227 -24.06 -4.06 -6.19
N ARG A 228 -23.26 -3.07 -6.58
CA ARG A 228 -23.53 -2.21 -7.76
C ARG A 228 -22.57 -2.49 -8.92
N LEU A 229 -21.80 -3.59 -8.86
CA LEU A 229 -20.85 -4.03 -9.88
C LEU A 229 -19.73 -3.01 -10.15
N ALA A 230 -19.38 -2.17 -9.16
CA ALA A 230 -18.21 -1.32 -9.28
C ALA A 230 -16.94 -2.19 -9.31
N LYS A 231 -15.93 -1.73 -10.04
CA LYS A 231 -14.61 -2.34 -10.02
C LYS A 231 -13.97 -2.15 -8.64
N VAL A 232 -13.30 -3.16 -8.11
CA VAL A 232 -12.66 -3.11 -6.80
C VAL A 232 -11.22 -3.59 -6.90
N CYS A 233 -10.29 -2.75 -6.43
CA CYS A 233 -8.89 -3.08 -6.23
C CYS A 233 -8.56 -2.92 -4.75
N LEU A 234 -8.16 -4.02 -4.10
CA LEU A 234 -7.84 -4.03 -2.68
C LEU A 234 -6.40 -4.46 -2.48
N GLU A 235 -5.64 -3.63 -1.76
CA GLU A 235 -4.34 -3.93 -1.21
C GLU A 235 -4.46 -3.93 0.32
N LEU A 236 -4.29 -5.12 0.91
CA LEU A 236 -4.63 -5.36 2.30
C LEU A 236 -3.41 -5.77 3.11
N GLY A 237 -3.62 -6.10 4.37
CA GLY A 237 -2.58 -6.51 5.28
C GLY A 237 -1.87 -7.80 4.91
N GLY A 238 -0.85 -8.12 5.69
CA GLY A 238 -0.06 -9.34 5.54
C GLY A 238 0.40 -9.91 6.87
N LYS A 239 0.72 -11.19 6.88
CA LYS A 239 1.43 -11.89 7.96
C LYS A 239 2.72 -12.48 7.41
N ASN A 240 3.57 -11.59 6.89
CA ASN A 240 4.68 -11.94 6.03
C ASN A 240 5.77 -12.71 6.78
N ALA A 241 6.39 -13.66 6.08
CA ALA A 241 7.44 -14.49 6.62
C ALA A 241 8.79 -14.18 5.95
N LEU A 242 9.86 -14.19 6.76
CA LEU A 242 11.24 -14.19 6.29
C LEU A 242 11.90 -15.46 6.77
N VAL A 243 12.35 -16.29 5.81
CA VAL A 243 12.99 -17.59 6.07
C VAL A 243 14.50 -17.43 6.11
N VAL A 244 15.15 -18.07 7.09
CA VAL A 244 16.62 -18.10 7.22
C VAL A 244 17.09 -19.55 7.19
N CYS A 245 17.76 -19.94 6.12
CA CYS A 245 18.33 -21.27 5.94
C CYS A 245 19.67 -21.42 6.68
N ASP A 246 20.12 -22.66 6.85
CA ASP A 246 21.39 -23.01 7.51
C ASP A 246 22.65 -22.56 6.73
N ASP A 247 22.50 -22.27 5.44
CA ASP A 247 23.55 -21.75 4.56
C ASP A 247 23.47 -20.23 4.32
N ALA A 248 22.60 -19.52 5.07
CA ALA A 248 22.43 -18.08 4.94
C ALA A 248 23.64 -17.30 5.49
N ASP A 249 23.90 -16.13 4.89
CA ASP A 249 24.72 -15.09 5.54
C ASP A 249 23.94 -14.51 6.71
N LEU A 250 24.29 -14.94 7.94
CA LEU A 250 23.55 -14.58 9.15
C LEU A 250 23.63 -13.09 9.49
N ASP A 251 24.72 -12.40 9.17
CA ASP A 251 24.84 -10.98 9.43
C ASP A 251 23.81 -10.20 8.60
N ARG A 252 23.72 -10.50 7.32
CA ARG A 252 22.73 -9.92 6.43
C ARG A 252 21.31 -10.36 6.75
N ALA A 253 21.11 -11.63 7.13
CA ALA A 253 19.80 -12.14 7.49
C ALA A 253 19.23 -11.43 8.74
N VAL A 254 20.07 -11.19 9.75
CA VAL A 254 19.69 -10.41 10.96
C VAL A 254 19.41 -8.96 10.61
N GLU A 255 20.26 -8.30 9.83
CA GLU A 255 20.06 -6.91 9.39
C GLU A 255 18.71 -6.74 8.68
N TRP A 256 18.44 -7.57 7.67
CA TRP A 256 17.18 -7.52 6.95
C TRP A 256 15.98 -7.91 7.79
N SER A 257 16.12 -8.82 8.72
CA SER A 257 15.04 -9.19 9.65
C SER A 257 14.67 -8.04 10.56
N LEU A 258 15.66 -7.34 11.16
CA LEU A 258 15.45 -6.15 11.98
C LEU A 258 14.78 -5.03 11.18
N ALA A 259 15.30 -4.73 9.99
CA ALA A 259 14.75 -3.70 9.12
C ALA A 259 13.31 -4.05 8.67
N SER A 260 13.06 -5.30 8.30
CA SER A 260 11.74 -5.76 7.85
C SER A 260 10.70 -5.82 8.97
N ALA A 261 11.10 -6.18 10.19
CA ALA A 261 10.19 -6.29 11.32
C ALA A 261 9.89 -4.94 11.98
N PHE A 262 10.88 -4.04 12.06
CA PHE A 262 10.82 -2.89 12.97
C PHE A 262 10.87 -1.53 12.30
N SER A 263 11.34 -1.40 11.05
CA SER A 263 11.32 -0.09 10.38
C SER A 263 9.88 0.46 10.28
N ASN A 264 9.73 1.78 10.45
CA ASN A 264 8.44 2.43 10.53
C ASN A 264 7.54 1.86 11.65
N ALA A 265 8.13 1.46 12.78
CA ALA A 265 7.44 0.79 13.89
C ALA A 265 6.68 -0.49 13.46
N GLY A 266 7.18 -1.23 12.48
CA GLY A 266 6.50 -2.42 11.94
C GLY A 266 5.19 -2.11 11.22
N GLN A 267 4.87 -0.85 10.96
CA GLN A 267 3.62 -0.41 10.35
C GLN A 267 3.71 -0.44 8.82
N ARG A 268 4.06 -1.60 8.28
CA ARG A 268 4.09 -1.89 6.84
C ARG A 268 3.24 -3.12 6.55
N CYS A 269 2.44 -3.07 5.51
CA CYS A 269 1.73 -4.27 5.02
C CYS A 269 2.71 -5.41 4.70
N ALA A 270 3.95 -5.06 4.32
CA ALA A 270 5.04 -5.99 4.02
C ALA A 270 6.00 -6.24 5.22
N ALA A 271 5.67 -5.85 6.46
CA ALA A 271 6.55 -6.09 7.61
C ALA A 271 6.72 -7.59 7.88
N ALA A 272 7.95 -8.02 8.21
CA ALA A 272 8.26 -9.40 8.59
C ALA A 272 7.75 -9.70 10.01
N SER A 273 6.51 -10.08 10.12
CA SER A 273 5.88 -10.44 11.40
C SER A 273 6.12 -11.89 11.81
N ARG A 274 6.72 -12.70 10.93
CA ARG A 274 7.15 -14.09 11.18
C ARG A 274 8.56 -14.30 10.66
N LEU A 275 9.49 -14.71 11.52
CA LEU A 275 10.85 -15.10 11.17
C LEU A 275 10.97 -16.61 11.32
N VAL A 276 11.20 -17.31 10.22
CA VAL A 276 11.20 -18.77 10.13
C VAL A 276 12.64 -19.25 9.95
N VAL A 277 13.23 -19.84 10.98
CA VAL A 277 14.67 -20.07 11.06
C VAL A 277 14.98 -21.57 11.19
N PHE A 278 15.93 -22.06 10.40
CA PHE A 278 16.37 -23.45 10.45
C PHE A 278 17.04 -23.76 11.78
N ASP A 279 16.80 -24.97 12.32
CA ASP A 279 17.32 -25.46 13.58
C ASP A 279 18.83 -25.24 13.74
N ALA A 280 19.59 -25.47 12.70
CA ALA A 280 21.06 -25.42 12.74
C ALA A 280 21.61 -24.03 13.08
N VAL A 281 20.87 -22.97 12.78
CA VAL A 281 21.31 -21.58 12.97
C VAL A 281 20.40 -20.82 13.94
N TYR A 282 19.35 -21.47 14.46
CA TYR A 282 18.30 -20.83 15.27
C TYR A 282 18.88 -20.10 16.50
N GLY A 283 19.72 -20.77 17.28
CA GLY A 283 20.23 -20.20 18.52
C GLY A 283 21.06 -18.93 18.27
N GLU A 284 22.00 -19.00 17.31
CA GLU A 284 22.85 -17.88 16.96
C GLU A 284 22.04 -16.72 16.35
N PHE A 285 21.13 -17.02 15.45
CA PHE A 285 20.25 -16.02 14.83
C PHE A 285 19.37 -15.34 15.87
N ARG A 286 18.70 -16.11 16.75
CA ARG A 286 17.86 -15.60 17.84
C ARG A 286 18.62 -14.61 18.73
N ASP A 287 19.82 -14.99 19.19
CA ASP A 287 20.58 -14.18 20.13
C ASP A 287 21.02 -12.85 19.48
N ARG A 288 21.45 -12.89 18.23
CA ARG A 288 21.78 -11.68 17.44
C ARG A 288 20.56 -10.80 17.15
N LEU A 289 19.42 -11.41 16.81
CA LEU A 289 18.17 -10.69 16.57
C LEU A 289 17.68 -9.96 17.83
N VAL A 290 17.69 -10.64 18.98
CA VAL A 290 17.30 -10.06 20.28
C VAL A 290 18.20 -8.90 20.65
N GLU A 291 19.50 -9.05 20.48
CA GLU A 291 20.46 -7.96 20.75
C GLU A 291 20.26 -6.77 19.78
N GLY A 292 20.02 -7.05 18.50
CA GLY A 292 19.70 -6.03 17.51
C GLY A 292 18.39 -5.30 17.81
N ALA A 293 17.35 -6.04 18.19
CA ALA A 293 16.05 -5.47 18.54
C ALA A 293 16.09 -4.52 19.72
N ARG A 294 16.89 -4.81 20.75
CA ARG A 294 17.09 -3.92 21.92
C ARG A 294 17.65 -2.55 21.57
N ARG A 295 18.41 -2.47 20.49
CA ARG A 295 19.08 -1.23 20.03
C ARG A 295 18.35 -0.54 18.89
N TYR A 296 17.33 -1.18 18.32
CA TYR A 296 16.64 -0.69 17.14
C TYR A 296 15.69 0.46 17.50
N ASP A 297 15.83 1.61 16.85
CA ASP A 297 14.86 2.71 16.96
C ASP A 297 13.76 2.53 15.91
N ALA A 298 12.64 1.95 16.32
CA ALA A 298 11.53 1.64 15.44
C ALA A 298 10.64 2.85 15.12
N GLY A 299 10.69 3.89 15.94
CA GLY A 299 9.72 4.98 15.91
C GLY A 299 8.42 4.67 16.69
N PRO A 300 7.49 5.61 16.79
CA PRO A 300 6.20 5.43 17.47
C PRO A 300 5.19 4.71 16.57
N VAL A 301 4.23 4.03 17.18
CA VAL A 301 3.01 3.61 16.48
C VAL A 301 2.07 4.80 16.30
N ILE A 302 1.17 4.72 15.33
CA ILE A 302 0.40 5.89 14.85
C ILE A 302 -0.59 6.47 15.85
N SER A 303 -1.12 5.66 16.77
CA SER A 303 -2.13 6.09 17.73
C SER A 303 -2.05 5.35 19.06
N LYS A 304 -2.71 5.90 20.07
CA LYS A 304 -2.86 5.29 21.39
C LYS A 304 -3.60 3.94 21.29
N GLU A 305 -4.64 3.91 20.49
CA GLU A 305 -5.47 2.71 20.29
C GLU A 305 -4.65 1.59 19.65
N SER A 306 -3.76 1.92 18.70
CA SER A 306 -2.83 0.96 18.12
C SER A 306 -1.85 0.40 19.16
N LEU A 307 -1.29 1.27 20.01
CA LEU A 307 -0.40 0.86 21.10
C LEU A 307 -1.11 -0.09 22.08
N GLU A 308 -2.30 0.29 22.55
CA GLU A 308 -3.07 -0.50 23.53
C GLU A 308 -3.48 -1.86 22.95
N ARG A 309 -3.91 -1.92 21.69
CA ARG A 309 -4.25 -3.16 21.00
C ARG A 309 -3.05 -4.10 20.87
N ILE A 310 -1.86 -3.56 20.56
CA ILE A 310 -0.66 -4.39 20.45
C ILE A 310 -0.22 -4.91 21.83
N LEU A 311 -0.24 -4.08 22.87
CA LEU A 311 0.11 -4.49 24.22
C LEU A 311 -0.83 -5.61 24.73
N LEU A 312 -2.14 -5.48 24.49
CA LEU A 312 -3.12 -6.50 24.82
C LEU A 312 -2.83 -7.85 24.13
N ALA A 313 -2.45 -7.80 22.85
CA ALA A 313 -2.11 -9.00 22.09
C ALA A 313 -0.83 -9.71 22.58
N LEU A 314 -0.01 -9.04 23.38
CA LEU A 314 1.24 -9.58 23.93
C LEU A 314 1.11 -10.13 25.35
N GLU A 315 -0.03 -9.97 26.05
CA GLU A 315 -0.18 -10.32 27.47
C GLU A 315 0.15 -11.79 27.78
N GLU A 316 -0.18 -12.72 26.88
CA GLU A 316 0.09 -14.16 27.06
C GLU A 316 1.29 -14.65 26.23
N ALA A 317 1.98 -13.76 25.52
CA ALA A 317 3.07 -14.13 24.63
C ALA A 317 4.38 -14.35 25.39
N LYS A 318 5.18 -15.34 24.97
CA LYS A 318 6.54 -15.52 25.47
C LYS A 318 7.47 -14.50 24.82
N VAL A 319 7.64 -13.36 25.46
CA VAL A 319 8.47 -12.25 25.00
C VAL A 319 9.94 -12.50 25.32
N LEU A 320 10.79 -12.49 24.30
CA LEU A 320 12.25 -12.58 24.44
C LEU A 320 12.89 -11.20 24.70
N THR A 321 12.32 -10.17 24.12
CA THR A 321 12.73 -8.78 24.34
C THR A 321 11.61 -7.82 23.89
N GLY A 322 11.56 -6.66 24.49
CA GLY A 322 10.51 -5.65 24.20
C GLY A 322 9.20 -5.95 24.91
N GLY A 323 8.08 -5.67 24.25
CA GLY A 323 6.73 -5.87 24.81
C GLY A 323 6.25 -4.78 25.74
N GLU A 324 6.98 -3.66 25.83
CA GLU A 324 6.71 -2.62 26.81
C GLU A 324 6.54 -1.25 26.13
N ARG A 325 5.62 -0.46 26.69
CA ARG A 325 5.55 0.95 26.37
C ARG A 325 6.82 1.65 26.89
N LEU A 326 7.45 2.46 26.05
CA LEU A 326 8.60 3.26 26.48
C LEU A 326 8.14 4.47 27.31
N ASP A 327 8.90 4.80 28.34
CA ASP A 327 8.63 5.93 29.23
C ASP A 327 9.04 7.26 28.56
N ARG A 328 8.26 7.64 27.56
CA ARG A 328 8.36 8.93 26.86
C ARG A 328 7.01 9.37 26.32
N ALA A 329 6.85 10.67 26.02
CA ALA A 329 5.63 11.20 25.44
C ALA A 329 5.33 10.52 24.07
N GLY A 330 4.05 10.40 23.73
CA GLY A 330 3.62 9.75 22.49
C GLY A 330 3.33 8.24 22.63
N TRP A 331 3.34 7.53 21.50
CA TRP A 331 2.84 6.15 21.39
C TRP A 331 3.98 5.18 21.04
N TRP A 332 4.91 5.02 21.96
CA TRP A 332 6.15 4.26 21.73
C TRP A 332 6.07 2.87 22.34
N LEU A 333 6.32 1.85 21.49
CA LEU A 333 6.46 0.46 21.88
C LEU A 333 7.90 0.01 21.56
N SER A 334 8.52 -0.70 22.49
CA SER A 334 9.84 -1.30 22.24
C SER A 334 9.74 -2.38 21.15
N PRO A 335 10.74 -2.49 20.26
CA PRO A 335 10.83 -3.59 19.30
C PRO A 335 10.71 -4.94 20.02
N THR A 336 9.78 -5.76 19.59
CA THR A 336 9.34 -6.95 20.32
C THR A 336 9.58 -8.21 19.51
N VAL A 337 10.32 -9.14 20.12
CA VAL A 337 10.50 -10.50 19.59
C VAL A 337 9.82 -11.48 20.53
N VAL A 338 8.94 -12.32 19.98
CA VAL A 338 8.24 -13.38 20.72
C VAL A 338 8.61 -14.75 20.14
N GLU A 339 8.55 -15.80 20.96
CA GLU A 339 8.76 -17.19 20.53
C GLU A 339 7.71 -18.13 21.13
N ASP A 340 7.73 -19.38 20.71
CA ASP A 340 6.84 -20.45 21.18
C ASP A 340 5.34 -20.13 20.96
N VAL A 341 5.01 -19.41 19.91
CA VAL A 341 3.62 -19.11 19.52
C VAL A 341 3.14 -20.20 18.57
N PRO A 342 2.03 -20.89 18.88
CA PRO A 342 1.43 -21.86 17.95
C PRO A 342 1.07 -21.21 16.61
N ALA A 343 1.22 -21.96 15.51
CA ALA A 343 0.95 -21.41 14.17
C ALA A 343 -0.53 -21.01 13.98
N ASP A 344 -1.45 -21.63 14.68
CA ASP A 344 -2.89 -21.37 14.67
C ASP A 344 -3.37 -20.34 15.71
N ALA A 345 -2.47 -19.83 16.56
CA ALA A 345 -2.81 -18.80 17.53
C ALA A 345 -3.18 -17.46 16.86
N ASP A 346 -4.04 -16.68 17.49
CA ASP A 346 -4.45 -15.36 17.01
C ASP A 346 -3.25 -14.47 16.70
N LEU A 347 -2.22 -14.49 17.55
CA LEU A 347 -0.99 -13.73 17.33
C LEU A 347 -0.25 -14.17 16.06
N SER A 348 -0.34 -15.43 15.63
CA SER A 348 0.25 -15.96 14.40
C SER A 348 -0.57 -15.64 13.15
N CYS A 349 -1.90 -15.51 13.30
CA CYS A 349 -2.84 -15.34 12.19
C CYS A 349 -3.30 -13.90 11.98
N THR A 350 -3.20 -13.03 13.00
CA THR A 350 -3.68 -11.64 12.93
C THR A 350 -2.53 -10.66 12.70
N GLU A 351 -2.74 -9.72 11.80
CA GLU A 351 -1.81 -8.60 11.58
C GLU A 351 -1.89 -7.60 12.72
N LEU A 352 -0.80 -7.39 13.45
CA LEU A 352 -0.73 -6.39 14.54
C LEU A 352 -0.45 -4.98 14.04
N PHE A 353 0.25 -4.85 12.93
CA PHE A 353 0.68 -3.57 12.36
C PHE A 353 1.48 -2.72 13.38
N GLY A 354 2.49 -3.34 13.95
CA GLY A 354 3.34 -2.80 15.00
C GLY A 354 4.70 -3.49 15.06
N PRO A 355 5.64 -3.01 15.89
CA PRO A 355 7.02 -3.52 15.94
C PRO A 355 7.11 -4.85 16.70
N VAL A 356 6.42 -5.86 16.22
CA VAL A 356 6.33 -7.21 16.80
C VAL A 356 6.62 -8.25 15.75
N THR A 357 7.54 -9.16 16.02
CA THR A 357 7.82 -10.32 15.18
C THR A 357 7.85 -11.61 15.99
N ILE A 358 7.41 -12.69 15.37
CA ILE A 358 7.37 -14.04 15.96
C ILE A 358 8.52 -14.86 15.38
N LEU A 359 9.26 -15.52 16.24
CA LEU A 359 10.35 -16.39 15.85
C LEU A 359 9.91 -17.86 15.86
N TYR A 360 10.00 -18.51 14.69
CA TYR A 360 9.68 -19.92 14.50
C TYR A 360 10.93 -20.71 14.18
N ARG A 361 10.98 -21.93 14.67
CA ARG A 361 12.03 -22.88 14.44
C ARG A 361 11.53 -23.99 13.51
N VAL A 362 12.31 -24.30 12.45
CA VAL A 362 11.97 -25.34 11.48
C VAL A 362 13.18 -26.20 11.17
N ARG A 363 12.94 -27.43 10.71
CA ARG A 363 14.00 -28.42 10.44
C ARG A 363 14.61 -28.21 9.04
N ASP A 364 13.77 -27.87 8.06
CA ASP A 364 14.15 -27.86 6.65
C ASP A 364 13.26 -26.91 5.82
N LEU A 365 13.53 -26.86 4.51
CA LEU A 365 12.81 -26.00 3.59
C LEU A 365 11.35 -26.40 3.39
N ASP A 366 11.01 -27.68 3.50
CA ASP A 366 9.62 -28.16 3.34
C ASP A 366 8.75 -27.67 4.49
N GLU A 367 9.24 -27.78 5.72
CA GLU A 367 8.57 -27.25 6.88
C GLU A 367 8.47 -25.72 6.85
N ALA A 368 9.53 -25.04 6.39
CA ALA A 368 9.52 -23.60 6.22
C ALA A 368 8.45 -23.14 5.21
N ILE A 369 8.38 -23.78 4.03
CA ILE A 369 7.37 -23.48 3.02
C ILE A 369 5.96 -23.75 3.55
N ALA A 370 5.74 -24.87 4.23
CA ALA A 370 4.47 -25.21 4.81
C ALA A 370 4.01 -24.14 5.81
N LEU A 371 4.90 -23.69 6.71
CA LEU A 371 4.61 -22.65 7.69
C LEU A 371 4.37 -21.27 7.02
N VAL A 372 5.14 -20.93 5.99
CA VAL A 372 4.94 -19.67 5.23
C VAL A 372 3.54 -19.65 4.62
N ASN A 373 3.11 -20.76 4.03
CA ASN A 373 1.84 -20.89 3.33
C ASN A 373 0.64 -21.10 4.30
N ASP A 374 0.90 -21.54 5.53
CA ASP A 374 -0.12 -21.67 6.58
C ASP A 374 -0.43 -20.26 7.16
N SER A 375 -1.07 -19.46 6.34
CA SER A 375 -1.51 -18.10 6.66
C SER A 375 -2.72 -17.72 5.81
N PRO A 376 -3.70 -17.02 6.38
CA PRO A 376 -4.79 -16.45 5.61
C PRO A 376 -4.34 -15.37 4.63
N TYR A 377 -3.13 -14.82 4.82
CA TYR A 377 -2.52 -13.78 4.02
C TYR A 377 -1.52 -14.33 3.01
N GLY A 378 -1.19 -13.53 2.00
CA GLY A 378 -0.19 -13.87 0.99
C GLY A 378 0.34 -12.61 0.29
N LEU A 379 0.88 -11.63 1.06
CA LEU A 379 1.38 -10.40 0.47
C LEU A 379 2.84 -10.56 0.03
N THR A 380 3.76 -10.69 0.98
CA THR A 380 5.19 -10.82 0.69
C THR A 380 5.82 -11.95 1.49
N SER A 381 6.93 -12.49 0.98
CA SER A 381 7.82 -13.39 1.71
C SER A 381 9.27 -13.19 1.29
N ALA A 382 10.20 -13.58 2.15
CA ALA A 382 11.62 -13.55 1.83
C ALA A 382 12.31 -14.84 2.25
N ILE A 383 13.43 -15.17 1.58
CA ILE A 383 14.31 -16.27 1.95
C ILE A 383 15.77 -15.83 1.89
N HIS A 384 16.53 -16.18 2.92
CA HIS A 384 17.98 -16.03 2.98
C HIS A 384 18.67 -17.39 2.83
N THR A 385 19.42 -17.59 1.76
CA THR A 385 20.14 -18.83 1.43
C THR A 385 21.25 -18.54 0.42
N ALA A 386 22.33 -19.31 0.49
CA ALA A 386 23.38 -19.31 -0.55
C ALA A 386 23.03 -20.25 -1.73
N SER A 387 22.00 -21.10 -1.58
CA SER A 387 21.62 -22.09 -2.59
C SER A 387 20.60 -21.53 -3.57
N LEU A 388 20.97 -21.40 -4.84
CA LEU A 388 20.06 -21.04 -5.92
C LEU A 388 18.87 -22.03 -6.01
N HIS A 389 19.11 -23.32 -5.77
CA HIS A 389 18.05 -24.33 -5.84
C HIS A 389 17.00 -24.15 -4.75
N ARG A 390 17.43 -23.82 -3.51
CA ARG A 390 16.50 -23.50 -2.42
C ARG A 390 15.72 -22.22 -2.70
N ALA A 391 16.40 -21.19 -3.18
CA ALA A 391 15.78 -19.92 -3.55
C ALA A 391 14.70 -20.10 -4.62
N MET A 392 14.99 -20.79 -5.70
CA MET A 392 14.02 -21.06 -6.79
C MET A 392 12.86 -21.92 -6.31
N ARG A 393 13.14 -23.00 -5.54
CA ARG A 393 12.08 -23.85 -4.99
C ARG A 393 11.13 -23.08 -4.06
N PHE A 394 11.70 -22.21 -3.22
CA PHE A 394 10.89 -21.34 -2.35
C PHE A 394 10.05 -20.36 -3.17
N ALA A 395 10.65 -19.72 -4.18
CA ALA A 395 9.93 -18.76 -5.02
C ALA A 395 8.76 -19.40 -5.77
N ASP A 396 8.91 -20.64 -6.23
CA ASP A 396 7.83 -21.36 -6.92
C ASP A 396 6.72 -21.84 -5.96
N ALA A 397 7.07 -22.17 -4.71
CA ALA A 397 6.16 -22.81 -3.76
C ALA A 397 5.49 -21.82 -2.79
N ALA A 398 6.04 -20.62 -2.58
CA ALA A 398 5.49 -19.63 -1.66
C ALA A 398 4.21 -19.00 -2.23
N GLU A 399 3.12 -19.07 -1.48
CA GLU A 399 1.81 -18.53 -1.86
C GLU A 399 1.71 -17.04 -1.48
N THR A 400 2.64 -16.24 -2.00
CA THR A 400 2.70 -14.79 -1.78
C THR A 400 2.81 -14.05 -3.11
N GLY A 401 2.32 -12.83 -3.16
CA GLY A 401 2.38 -12.01 -4.37
C GLY A 401 3.77 -11.50 -4.71
N VAL A 402 4.64 -11.39 -3.70
CA VAL A 402 6.04 -10.95 -3.85
C VAL A 402 6.95 -11.90 -3.08
N VAL A 403 8.02 -12.37 -3.72
CA VAL A 403 9.07 -13.18 -3.10
C VAL A 403 10.40 -12.48 -3.26
N VAL A 404 11.16 -12.34 -2.17
CA VAL A 404 12.48 -11.72 -2.17
C VAL A 404 13.54 -12.74 -1.76
N VAL A 405 14.65 -12.78 -2.48
CA VAL A 405 15.82 -13.64 -2.15
C VAL A 405 16.95 -12.77 -1.64
N ASN A 406 17.46 -13.10 -0.44
CA ASN A 406 18.58 -12.43 0.22
C ASN A 406 18.36 -10.92 0.44
N GLY A 407 17.13 -10.53 0.73
CA GLY A 407 16.69 -9.17 1.04
C GLY A 407 15.56 -9.15 2.04
N GLY A 408 15.01 -7.98 2.30
CA GLY A 408 13.86 -7.79 3.21
C GLY A 408 12.53 -8.16 2.56
N THR A 409 11.49 -8.27 3.38
CA THR A 409 10.11 -8.49 2.89
C THR A 409 9.48 -7.24 2.31
N HIS A 410 10.09 -6.07 2.49
CA HIS A 410 9.62 -4.77 2.02
C HIS A 410 10.59 -4.19 0.98
N GLY A 411 10.11 -3.22 0.25
CA GLY A 411 10.83 -2.57 -0.85
C GLY A 411 10.10 -2.85 -2.16
N SER A 412 9.80 -1.79 -2.89
CA SER A 412 9.19 -1.86 -4.21
C SER A 412 9.73 -0.71 -5.03
N GLU A 413 9.92 -0.95 -6.30
CA GLU A 413 10.30 0.06 -7.27
C GLU A 413 9.10 0.41 -8.16
N PRO A 414 9.05 1.61 -8.77
CA PRO A 414 7.88 2.07 -9.52
C PRO A 414 7.43 1.16 -10.66
N HIS A 415 8.35 0.38 -11.25
CA HIS A 415 8.09 -0.53 -12.37
C HIS A 415 7.69 -1.94 -11.93
N MET A 416 7.79 -2.24 -10.63
CA MET A 416 7.49 -3.56 -10.09
C MET A 416 6.06 -3.59 -9.58
N GLY A 417 5.23 -4.46 -10.15
CA GLY A 417 3.87 -4.66 -9.66
C GLY A 417 3.87 -5.19 -8.23
N PHE A 418 3.12 -4.54 -7.35
CA PHE A 418 2.96 -4.90 -5.95
C PHE A 418 1.53 -5.33 -5.66
N GLY A 419 1.35 -6.36 -4.86
CA GLY A 419 0.04 -6.85 -4.43
C GLY A 419 0.05 -8.30 -3.99
N GLY A 420 -0.96 -8.67 -3.22
CA GLY A 420 -1.08 -9.96 -2.58
C GLY A 420 -2.01 -10.95 -3.27
N VAL A 421 -2.00 -12.16 -2.74
CA VAL A 421 -2.97 -13.24 -2.98
C VAL A 421 -3.71 -13.55 -1.68
N LYS A 422 -4.61 -14.52 -1.66
CA LYS A 422 -5.43 -14.87 -0.48
C LYS A 422 -6.15 -13.63 0.07
N GLN A 423 -6.11 -13.39 1.40
CA GLN A 423 -6.75 -12.23 2.03
C GLN A 423 -5.91 -10.93 1.98
N SER A 424 -4.78 -10.94 1.29
CA SER A 424 -3.96 -9.74 1.12
C SER A 424 -4.38 -8.85 -0.05
N GLY A 425 -5.31 -9.29 -0.90
CA GLY A 425 -5.80 -8.46 -1.99
C GLY A 425 -6.75 -9.20 -2.94
N THR A 426 -7.27 -8.46 -3.93
CA THR A 426 -8.18 -8.98 -4.96
C THR A 426 -7.47 -9.43 -6.24
N GLY A 427 -6.14 -9.62 -6.19
CA GLY A 427 -5.35 -10.10 -7.33
C GLY A 427 -4.87 -9.02 -8.29
N TRP A 428 -5.32 -7.78 -8.15
CA TRP A 428 -4.75 -6.65 -8.85
C TRP A 428 -3.32 -6.35 -8.36
N ARG A 429 -2.56 -5.63 -9.18
CA ARG A 429 -1.26 -5.12 -8.80
C ARG A 429 -1.26 -3.60 -8.85
N GLU A 430 -0.82 -2.98 -7.77
CA GLU A 430 -0.50 -1.54 -7.72
C GLU A 430 0.98 -1.36 -8.04
N ALA A 431 1.39 -0.15 -8.44
CA ALA A 431 2.66 0.10 -9.11
C ALA A 431 2.85 -0.74 -10.39
N GLY A 432 3.97 -0.57 -11.07
CA GLY A 432 4.21 -1.21 -12.36
C GLY A 432 3.26 -0.78 -13.47
N VAL A 433 3.42 -1.39 -14.61
CA VAL A 433 2.50 -1.20 -15.75
C VAL A 433 1.15 -1.87 -15.50
N GLU A 434 1.11 -2.83 -14.59
CA GLU A 434 -0.08 -3.57 -14.17
C GLU A 434 -1.11 -2.66 -13.48
N ALA A 435 -0.66 -1.59 -12.83
CA ALA A 435 -1.55 -0.59 -12.24
C ALA A 435 -2.50 0.04 -13.27
N LEU A 436 -2.08 0.12 -14.55
CA LEU A 436 -2.93 0.65 -15.61
C LEU A 436 -4.15 -0.23 -15.90
N ASP A 437 -4.09 -1.53 -15.58
CA ASP A 437 -5.23 -2.44 -15.70
C ASP A 437 -6.28 -2.19 -14.61
N VAL A 438 -5.90 -1.66 -13.47
CA VAL A 438 -6.83 -1.24 -12.41
C VAL A 438 -7.70 -0.07 -12.91
N TYR A 439 -7.08 0.94 -13.52
CA TYR A 439 -7.68 2.22 -13.88
C TYR A 439 -8.14 2.30 -15.35
N SER A 440 -8.17 1.18 -16.07
CA SER A 440 -8.67 1.15 -17.44
C SER A 440 -9.50 -0.09 -17.72
N GLU A 441 -10.38 0.03 -18.74
CA GLU A 441 -11.20 -1.05 -19.28
C GLU A 441 -10.80 -1.36 -20.72
N TRP A 442 -10.82 -2.65 -21.07
CA TRP A 442 -10.59 -3.11 -22.43
C TRP A 442 -11.84 -2.99 -23.28
N LYS A 443 -11.78 -2.21 -24.36
CA LYS A 443 -12.84 -2.09 -25.36
C LYS A 443 -12.41 -2.74 -26.67
N TYR A 444 -13.19 -3.71 -27.13
CA TYR A 444 -12.99 -4.38 -28.40
C TYR A 444 -13.70 -3.62 -29.52
N VAL A 445 -12.96 -3.29 -30.60
CA VAL A 445 -13.48 -2.61 -31.78
C VAL A 445 -13.29 -3.52 -32.95
N ASN A 446 -14.41 -3.90 -33.59
CA ASN A 446 -14.44 -4.72 -34.80
C ASN A 446 -14.79 -3.84 -35.98
N ILE A 447 -13.91 -3.75 -36.96
CA ILE A 447 -14.12 -3.00 -38.19
C ILE A 447 -14.27 -4.04 -39.31
N ILE A 448 -15.41 -4.03 -39.96
CA ILE A 448 -15.70 -4.85 -41.17
C ILE A 448 -15.74 -3.88 -42.33
N ALA A 449 -14.71 -3.92 -43.18
CA ALA A 449 -14.56 -3.03 -44.32
C ALA A 449 -14.23 -3.87 -45.55
N ASP A 450 -15.13 -3.88 -46.53
CA ASP A 450 -14.89 -4.52 -47.82
C ASP A 450 -14.16 -3.55 -48.76
N PRO A 451 -12.90 -3.80 -49.11
CA PRO A 451 -12.13 -2.92 -50.00
C PRO A 451 -12.71 -2.81 -51.40
N ALA A 452 -13.57 -3.74 -51.79
CA ALA A 452 -14.24 -3.72 -53.11
C ALA A 452 -15.50 -2.85 -53.12
N ARG A 453 -15.95 -2.34 -51.94
CA ARG A 453 -17.06 -1.38 -51.85
C ARG A 453 -16.49 0.02 -51.70
N THR A 454 -16.23 0.67 -52.81
CA THR A 454 -15.89 2.11 -52.86
C THR A 454 -17.13 2.92 -53.15
#